data_89c095fbc386dfa6bcb18069a0f168d0
#
_entry.id   89c095fbc386dfa6bcb18069a0f168d0
#
_cell.length_a   1.000
_cell.length_b   1.000
_cell.length_c   1.000
_cell.angle_alpha   90.00
_cell.angle_beta   90.00
_cell.angle_gamma   90.00
#
_symmetry.space_group_name_H-M   'P 1'
#
loop_
_entity.id
_entity.type
_entity.pdbx_description
1 polymer ?
#
loop_
_entity_poly.entity_id
_entity_poly.type
_entity_poly.pdbx_seq_one_letter_code
_entity_poly.pdbx_strand_id
1 'polypeptide(L)'
;MEADAKPVRHPQRHLNPKMKEVVRKEILKLLEAGIIYPVADSEWVSHVHCVPKKGGITVVPNDKYELIPQRIITGYRMVIDFRILNKATKKDHYPLPFIDQMLERLCKHTHYYFLDGYYGFSQIPVSAKDQSKTTFTCPFGTFAYRRMPFRLCNAPATFQRCMMEIFLTFVKRFVRFSWTTFPSMVPLLMIA
;
A
#
# COMPACT_ATOMS: atom_id res chain seq x y z
N MET A 1 14.29 9.30 9.91
CA MET A 1 13.40 9.71 11.02
C MET A 1 13.67 11.19 11.30
N GLU A 2 12.67 11.95 11.75
CA GLU A 2 12.87 13.28 12.29
C GLU A 2 13.74 13.20 13.56
N ALA A 3 14.52 14.27 13.85
CA ALA A 3 15.47 14.28 14.95
C ALA A 3 14.81 14.08 16.32
N ASP A 4 13.61 14.62 16.51
CA ASP A 4 12.86 14.58 17.77
C ASP A 4 11.81 13.45 17.84
N ALA A 5 11.84 12.51 16.88
CA ALA A 5 10.87 11.44 16.82
C ALA A 5 11.06 10.43 17.94
N LYS A 6 10.07 10.32 18.81
CA LYS A 6 10.05 9.32 19.87
C LYS A 6 9.40 8.03 19.37
N PRO A 7 10.02 6.86 19.62
CA PRO A 7 9.41 5.57 19.30
C PRO A 7 8.08 5.37 20.04
N VAL A 8 7.14 4.74 19.36
CA VAL A 8 5.81 4.46 19.91
C VAL A 8 5.48 2.99 19.70
N ARG A 9 5.11 2.32 20.78
CA ARG A 9 4.62 0.93 20.80
C ARG A 9 3.11 0.94 21.01
N HIS A 10 2.37 0.59 19.95
CA HIS A 10 0.92 0.45 20.08
C HIS A 10 0.54 -0.91 20.63
N PRO A 11 -0.42 -0.97 21.55
CA PRO A 11 -0.97 -2.24 21.99
C PRO A 11 -1.75 -2.91 20.84
N GLN A 12 -1.81 -4.24 20.90
CA GLN A 12 -2.61 -5.02 19.98
C GLN A 12 -4.10 -4.66 20.14
N ARG A 13 -4.81 -4.48 19.02
CA ARG A 13 -6.26 -4.29 19.01
C ARG A 13 -6.99 -5.60 19.20
N HIS A 14 -8.08 -5.57 19.94
CA HIS A 14 -9.01 -6.69 20.00
C HIS A 14 -9.71 -6.86 18.65
N LEU A 15 -9.64 -8.07 18.11
CA LEU A 15 -10.29 -8.46 16.85
C LEU A 15 -11.34 -9.51 17.14
N ASN A 16 -12.51 -9.42 16.50
CA ASN A 16 -13.50 -10.48 16.55
C ASN A 16 -12.99 -11.77 15.85
N PRO A 17 -13.59 -12.95 16.10
CA PRO A 17 -13.11 -14.21 15.54
C PRO A 17 -13.00 -14.20 14.01
N LYS A 18 -13.98 -13.62 13.32
CA LYS A 18 -13.96 -13.51 11.84
C LYS A 18 -12.78 -12.68 11.35
N MET A 19 -12.46 -11.58 12.02
CA MET A 19 -11.32 -10.73 11.66
C MET A 19 -9.98 -11.39 12.00
N LYS A 20 -9.91 -12.15 13.11
CA LYS A 20 -8.71 -12.95 13.43
C LYS A 20 -8.36 -13.92 12.31
N GLU A 21 -9.36 -14.61 11.75
CA GLU A 21 -9.13 -15.55 10.65
C GLU A 21 -8.63 -14.85 9.38
N VAL A 22 -9.15 -13.67 9.06
CA VAL A 22 -8.66 -12.85 7.94
C VAL A 22 -7.18 -12.48 8.15
N VAL A 23 -6.84 -12.02 9.36
CA VAL A 23 -5.46 -11.66 9.70
C VAL A 23 -4.55 -12.88 9.63
N ARG A 24 -4.99 -14.05 10.15
CA ARG A 24 -4.23 -15.30 10.09
C ARG A 24 -3.85 -15.68 8.68
N LYS A 25 -4.83 -15.71 7.77
CA LYS A 25 -4.61 -16.05 6.36
C LYS A 25 -3.62 -15.10 5.69
N GLU A 26 -3.73 -13.81 5.96
CA GLU A 26 -2.83 -12.82 5.38
C GLU A 26 -1.40 -12.93 5.94
N ILE A 27 -1.24 -13.16 7.25
CA ILE A 27 0.08 -13.37 7.88
C ILE A 27 0.78 -14.60 7.29
N LEU A 28 0.08 -15.73 7.18
CA LEU A 28 0.65 -16.94 6.59
C LEU A 28 1.12 -16.69 5.15
N LYS A 29 0.28 -16.06 4.34
CA LYS A 29 0.63 -15.70 2.96
C LYS A 29 1.87 -14.81 2.88
N LEU A 30 1.98 -13.79 3.74
CA LEU A 30 3.12 -12.88 3.76
C LEU A 30 4.40 -13.55 4.28
N LEU A 31 4.29 -14.49 5.23
CA LEU A 31 5.41 -15.29 5.73
C LEU A 31 5.93 -16.24 4.66
N GLU A 32 5.04 -17.00 4.01
CA GLU A 32 5.37 -17.92 2.91
C GLU A 32 6.05 -17.17 1.75
N ALA A 33 5.58 -15.97 1.44
CA ALA A 33 6.19 -15.11 0.42
C ALA A 33 7.51 -14.45 0.88
N GLY A 34 7.95 -14.64 2.13
CA GLY A 34 9.17 -14.02 2.67
C GLY A 34 9.11 -12.49 2.79
N ILE A 35 7.92 -11.90 2.72
CA ILE A 35 7.70 -10.44 2.78
C ILE A 35 7.86 -9.93 4.21
N ILE A 36 7.43 -10.71 5.20
CA ILE A 36 7.54 -10.40 6.63
C ILE A 36 8.38 -11.47 7.35
N TYR A 37 8.81 -11.15 8.56
CA TYR A 37 9.52 -12.09 9.45
C TYR A 37 9.16 -11.80 10.91
N PRO A 38 9.24 -12.78 11.81
CA PRO A 38 8.95 -12.58 13.22
C PRO A 38 10.05 -11.73 13.89
N VAL A 39 9.63 -10.85 14.81
CA VAL A 39 10.51 -9.98 15.58
C VAL A 39 10.11 -10.05 17.06
N ALA A 40 11.09 -10.27 17.93
CA ALA A 40 10.83 -10.37 19.37
C ALA A 40 10.70 -9.00 20.04
N ASP A 41 11.52 -8.04 19.64
CA ASP A 41 11.53 -6.68 20.21
C ASP A 41 11.68 -5.63 19.12
N SER A 42 10.97 -4.52 19.28
CA SER A 42 11.09 -3.32 18.45
C SER A 42 10.62 -2.10 19.22
N GLU A 43 11.29 -0.99 19.01
CA GLU A 43 10.88 0.30 19.57
C GLU A 43 9.64 0.87 18.89
N TRP A 44 9.44 0.55 17.61
CA TRP A 44 8.29 0.99 16.81
C TRP A 44 7.36 -0.18 16.60
N VAL A 45 6.14 -0.10 17.13
CA VAL A 45 5.13 -1.15 16.92
C VAL A 45 3.81 -0.53 16.50
N SER A 46 3.37 -0.88 15.31
CA SER A 46 2.08 -0.50 14.75
C SER A 46 1.01 -1.56 15.04
N HIS A 47 -0.26 -1.21 15.01
CA HIS A 47 -1.33 -2.19 15.19
C HIS A 47 -2.02 -2.52 13.87
N VAL A 48 -2.67 -3.68 13.83
CA VAL A 48 -3.41 -4.18 12.68
C VAL A 48 -4.87 -3.73 12.74
N HIS A 49 -5.41 -3.36 11.58
CA HIS A 49 -6.83 -3.10 11.33
C HIS A 49 -7.38 -4.03 10.26
N CYS A 50 -8.66 -4.35 10.36
CA CYS A 50 -9.39 -4.99 9.26
C CYS A 50 -10.34 -3.98 8.64
N VAL A 51 -10.20 -3.77 7.33
CA VAL A 51 -11.02 -2.84 6.55
C VAL A 51 -11.92 -3.63 5.61
N PRO A 52 -13.20 -3.29 5.50
CA PRO A 52 -14.11 -3.98 4.58
C PRO A 52 -13.67 -3.77 3.12
N LYS A 53 -13.68 -4.85 2.35
CA LYS A 53 -13.51 -4.85 0.90
C LYS A 53 -14.89 -4.61 0.28
N LYS A 54 -15.09 -3.44 -0.29
CA LYS A 54 -16.34 -3.08 -0.96
C LYS A 54 -16.32 -3.64 -2.39
N GLY A 55 -17.37 -4.36 -2.75
CA GLY A 55 -17.60 -4.86 -4.10
C GLY A 55 -18.19 -3.81 -5.03
N GLY A 56 -18.80 -4.27 -6.13
CA GLY A 56 -19.51 -3.44 -7.07
C GLY A 56 -20.72 -2.71 -6.44
N ILE A 57 -21.30 -1.79 -7.19
CA ILE A 57 -22.51 -1.08 -6.78
C ILE A 57 -23.71 -2.01 -7.01
N THR A 58 -24.49 -2.22 -5.97
CA THR A 58 -25.80 -2.87 -6.01
C THR A 58 -26.86 -1.85 -5.64
N VAL A 59 -28.06 -2.03 -6.13
CA VAL A 59 -29.20 -1.15 -5.82
C VAL A 59 -30.08 -1.85 -4.78
N VAL A 60 -30.30 -1.21 -3.65
CA VAL A 60 -31.13 -1.74 -2.55
C VAL A 60 -32.30 -0.78 -2.31
N PRO A 61 -33.56 -1.27 -2.24
CA PRO A 61 -34.69 -0.42 -1.87
C PRO A 61 -34.57 0.03 -0.41
N ASN A 62 -34.83 1.31 -0.14
CA ASN A 62 -34.99 1.83 1.21
C ASN A 62 -36.41 1.59 1.73
N ASP A 63 -36.67 2.01 2.96
CA ASP A 63 -38.02 1.91 3.59
C ASP A 63 -39.11 2.66 2.81
N LYS A 64 -38.74 3.55 1.90
CA LYS A 64 -39.63 4.29 1.00
C LYS A 64 -39.73 3.72 -0.42
N TYR A 65 -39.19 2.50 -0.65
CA TYR A 65 -39.10 1.86 -1.96
C TYR A 65 -38.27 2.62 -3.01
N GLU A 66 -37.45 3.59 -2.61
CA GLU A 66 -36.51 4.26 -3.50
C GLU A 66 -35.23 3.39 -3.63
N LEU A 67 -34.75 3.26 -4.85
CA LEU A 67 -33.58 2.48 -5.16
C LEU A 67 -32.30 3.27 -4.83
N ILE A 68 -31.61 2.91 -3.74
CA ILE A 68 -30.36 3.56 -3.32
C ILE A 68 -29.16 2.72 -3.76
N PRO A 69 -28.16 3.29 -4.45
CA PRO A 69 -26.94 2.58 -4.81
C PRO A 69 -26.09 2.31 -3.55
N GLN A 70 -25.88 1.04 -3.25
CA GLN A 70 -25.08 0.59 -2.10
C GLN A 70 -23.95 -0.32 -2.54
N ARG A 71 -22.77 -0.18 -1.90
CA ARG A 71 -21.64 -1.09 -2.12
C ARG A 71 -21.66 -2.23 -1.12
N ILE A 72 -21.78 -3.45 -1.62
CA ILE A 72 -21.76 -4.66 -0.80
C ILE A 72 -20.35 -4.92 -0.27
N ILE A 73 -20.27 -5.33 0.98
CA ILE A 73 -19.03 -5.80 1.58
C ILE A 73 -18.79 -7.24 1.15
N THR A 74 -17.78 -7.48 0.30
CA THR A 74 -17.42 -8.81 -0.21
C THR A 74 -16.41 -9.54 0.66
N GLY A 75 -15.78 -8.85 1.61
CA GLY A 75 -14.78 -9.43 2.50
C GLY A 75 -14.06 -8.37 3.32
N TYR A 76 -12.94 -8.76 3.90
CA TYR A 76 -12.09 -7.85 4.68
C TYR A 76 -10.63 -8.01 4.24
N ARG A 77 -9.86 -6.96 4.40
CA ARG A 77 -8.41 -6.96 4.18
C ARG A 77 -7.69 -6.49 5.45
N MET A 78 -6.57 -7.11 5.74
CA MET A 78 -5.66 -6.66 6.78
C MET A 78 -4.95 -5.38 6.34
N VAL A 79 -4.84 -4.42 7.23
CA VAL A 79 -4.16 -3.15 7.02
C VAL A 79 -3.41 -2.76 8.28
N ILE A 80 -2.19 -2.27 8.13
CA ILE A 80 -1.37 -1.80 9.24
C ILE A 80 -1.47 -0.28 9.33
N ASP A 81 -1.56 0.23 10.55
CA ASP A 81 -1.66 1.66 10.80
C ASP A 81 -0.28 2.30 11.00
N PHE A 82 0.31 2.77 9.94
CA PHE A 82 1.59 3.47 9.96
C PHE A 82 1.48 4.99 10.15
N ARG A 83 0.32 5.54 10.55
CA ARG A 83 0.15 7.00 10.65
C ARG A 83 1.16 7.66 11.57
N ILE A 84 1.47 7.07 12.72
CA ILE A 84 2.45 7.62 13.66
C ILE A 84 3.87 7.47 13.12
N LEU A 85 4.22 6.30 12.58
CA LEU A 85 5.50 6.08 11.91
C LEU A 85 5.70 7.10 10.77
N ASN A 86 4.68 7.34 9.97
CA ASN A 86 4.72 8.31 8.87
C ASN A 86 4.90 9.75 9.35
N LYS A 87 4.32 10.13 10.49
CA LYS A 87 4.55 11.46 11.09
C LYS A 87 6.00 11.64 11.51
N ALA A 88 6.61 10.59 12.04
CA ALA A 88 8.00 10.58 12.50
C ALA A 88 9.03 10.37 11.38
N THR A 89 8.61 10.07 10.17
CA THR A 89 9.50 9.79 9.04
C THR A 89 9.74 11.07 8.24
N LYS A 90 11.01 11.38 7.94
CA LYS A 90 11.37 12.45 7.00
C LYS A 90 10.76 12.18 5.64
N LYS A 91 10.08 13.18 5.09
CA LYS A 91 9.42 13.06 3.78
C LYS A 91 10.44 13.10 2.66
N ASP A 92 10.27 12.21 1.69
CA ASP A 92 11.00 12.26 0.43
C ASP A 92 10.31 13.29 -0.48
N HIS A 93 11.06 14.31 -0.89
CA HIS A 93 10.57 15.37 -1.77
C HIS A 93 10.70 15.02 -3.26
N TYR A 94 10.77 13.73 -3.60
CA TYR A 94 10.80 13.31 -4.99
C TYR A 94 9.54 13.79 -5.73
N PRO A 95 9.71 14.53 -6.85
CA PRO A 95 8.57 15.11 -7.56
C PRO A 95 7.74 14.01 -8.22
N LEU A 96 6.53 13.81 -7.71
CA LEU A 96 5.54 12.97 -8.37
C LEU A 96 4.83 13.78 -9.46
N PRO A 97 4.61 13.22 -10.66
CA PRO A 97 3.92 13.93 -11.73
C PRO A 97 2.47 14.20 -11.34
N PHE A 98 1.97 15.36 -11.71
CA PHE A 98 0.55 15.69 -11.55
C PHE A 98 -0.29 14.96 -12.59
N ILE A 99 -1.50 14.56 -12.20
CA ILE A 99 -2.43 13.81 -13.08
C ILE A 99 -2.71 14.59 -14.37
N ASP A 100 -2.95 15.89 -14.26
CA ASP A 100 -3.25 16.74 -15.42
C ASP A 100 -2.10 16.76 -16.43
N GLN A 101 -0.86 16.85 -15.96
CA GLN A 101 0.33 16.77 -16.83
C GLN A 101 0.46 15.40 -17.51
N MET A 102 0.05 14.34 -16.83
CA MET A 102 0.05 13.00 -17.41
C MET A 102 -1.01 12.87 -18.50
N LEU A 103 -2.23 13.36 -18.23
CA LEU A 103 -3.32 13.36 -19.19
C LEU A 103 -2.98 14.19 -20.44
N GLU A 104 -2.37 15.36 -20.26
CA GLU A 104 -1.93 16.19 -21.39
C GLU A 104 -0.92 15.46 -22.29
N ARG A 105 0.03 14.72 -21.69
CA ARG A 105 0.98 13.93 -22.46
C ARG A 105 0.33 12.76 -23.22
N LEU A 106 -0.73 12.19 -22.65
CA LEU A 106 -1.44 11.04 -23.22
C LEU A 106 -2.43 11.44 -24.31
N CYS A 107 -3.04 12.62 -24.24
CA CYS A 107 -4.06 13.09 -25.20
C CYS A 107 -3.65 13.00 -26.67
N LYS A 108 -2.35 12.93 -26.96
CA LYS A 108 -1.82 12.84 -28.32
C LYS A 108 -1.79 11.42 -28.91
N HIS A 109 -2.17 10.42 -28.11
CA HIS A 109 -2.12 9.02 -28.51
C HIS A 109 -3.52 8.44 -28.66
N THR A 110 -3.69 7.49 -29.58
CA THR A 110 -4.96 6.83 -29.90
C THR A 110 -5.17 5.52 -29.14
N HIS A 111 -4.10 4.92 -28.64
CA HIS A 111 -4.13 3.63 -27.96
C HIS A 111 -3.39 3.73 -26.63
N TYR A 112 -3.95 3.10 -25.60
CA TYR A 112 -3.42 3.09 -24.25
C TYR A 112 -3.37 1.67 -23.70
N TYR A 113 -2.28 1.33 -23.02
CA TYR A 113 -2.12 0.07 -22.31
C TYR A 113 -1.96 0.34 -20.83
N PHE A 114 -2.77 -0.34 -20.02
CA PHE A 114 -2.71 -0.24 -18.56
C PHE A 114 -2.08 -1.51 -18.02
N LEU A 115 -0.92 -1.41 -17.42
CA LEU A 115 -0.21 -2.53 -16.81
C LEU A 115 -0.24 -2.38 -15.30
N ASP A 116 -0.71 -3.41 -14.62
CA ASP A 116 -0.70 -3.48 -13.16
C ASP A 116 0.59 -4.13 -12.66
N GLY A 117 1.30 -3.45 -11.77
CA GLY A 117 2.51 -3.97 -11.14
C GLY A 117 2.18 -5.04 -10.10
N TYR A 118 2.32 -6.31 -10.45
CA TYR A 118 2.11 -7.42 -9.52
C TYR A 118 2.97 -7.27 -8.27
N TYR A 119 2.33 -7.13 -7.10
CA TYR A 119 3.00 -6.85 -5.81
C TYR A 119 4.01 -5.69 -5.86
N GLY A 120 3.78 -4.67 -6.68
CA GLY A 120 4.75 -3.65 -7.04
C GLY A 120 5.60 -3.10 -5.90
N PHE A 121 4.99 -2.58 -4.82
CA PHE A 121 5.73 -2.09 -3.67
C PHE A 121 6.51 -3.19 -2.94
N SER A 122 5.92 -4.38 -2.83
CA SER A 122 6.54 -5.52 -2.13
C SER A 122 7.72 -6.15 -2.89
N GLN A 123 8.01 -5.71 -4.11
CA GLN A 123 9.24 -6.09 -4.80
C GLN A 123 10.46 -5.31 -4.30
N ILE A 124 10.27 -4.13 -3.74
CA ILE A 124 11.35 -3.28 -3.25
C ILE A 124 11.73 -3.68 -1.81
N PRO A 125 13.00 -3.96 -1.52
CA PRO A 125 13.44 -4.29 -0.18
C PRO A 125 13.44 -3.04 0.72
N VAL A 126 13.08 -3.22 1.98
CA VAL A 126 13.30 -2.21 3.02
C VAL A 126 14.74 -2.31 3.50
N SER A 127 15.40 -1.16 3.67
CA SER A 127 16.75 -1.12 4.24
C SER A 127 16.80 -1.88 5.58
N ALA A 128 17.83 -2.69 5.80
CA ALA A 128 17.99 -3.48 7.03
C ALA A 128 17.86 -2.64 8.31
N LYS A 129 18.36 -1.40 8.30
CA LYS A 129 18.27 -0.43 9.41
C LYS A 129 16.85 0.05 9.69
N ASP A 130 15.95 -0.08 8.71
CA ASP A 130 14.58 0.45 8.81
C ASP A 130 13.52 -0.65 8.94
N GLN A 131 13.91 -1.92 8.74
CA GLN A 131 12.97 -3.05 8.82
C GLN A 131 12.29 -3.12 10.19
N SER A 132 13.05 -3.00 11.29
CA SER A 132 12.52 -3.01 12.65
C SER A 132 11.49 -1.90 12.91
N LYS A 133 11.58 -0.76 12.22
CA LYS A 133 10.62 0.35 12.34
C LYS A 133 9.26 0.02 11.72
N THR A 134 9.21 -0.93 10.79
CA THR A 134 7.97 -1.38 10.15
C THR A 134 7.21 -2.43 10.96
N THR A 135 7.64 -2.69 12.19
CA THR A 135 7.07 -3.73 13.05
C THR A 135 5.59 -3.46 13.36
N PHE A 136 4.82 -4.53 13.34
CA PHE A 136 3.42 -4.51 13.70
C PHE A 136 3.04 -5.71 14.58
N THR A 137 2.03 -5.52 15.43
CA THR A 137 1.52 -6.55 16.34
C THR A 137 0.15 -7.03 15.91
N CYS A 138 -0.07 -8.34 16.02
CA CYS A 138 -1.33 -9.00 15.74
C CYS A 138 -1.56 -10.16 16.73
N PRO A 139 -2.74 -10.80 16.78
CA PRO A 139 -3.03 -11.92 17.69
C PRO A 139 -2.09 -13.13 17.55
N PHE A 140 -1.29 -13.21 16.51
CA PHE A 140 -0.40 -14.34 16.19
C PHE A 140 1.07 -14.02 16.42
N GLY A 141 1.38 -12.81 16.88
CA GLY A 141 2.74 -12.38 17.17
C GLY A 141 3.07 -11.01 16.61
N THR A 142 4.36 -10.71 16.64
CA THR A 142 4.94 -9.44 16.19
C THR A 142 5.83 -9.71 15.00
N PHE A 143 5.62 -8.96 13.91
CA PHE A 143 6.31 -9.16 12.63
C PHE A 143 6.82 -7.84 12.09
N ALA A 144 7.91 -7.87 11.32
CA ALA A 144 8.41 -6.73 10.58
C ALA A 144 8.49 -7.04 9.07
N TYR A 145 8.49 -5.99 8.26
CA TYR A 145 8.58 -6.13 6.80
C TYR A 145 10.04 -6.15 6.31
N ARG A 146 10.36 -7.14 5.48
CA ARG A 146 11.57 -7.14 4.64
C ARG A 146 11.38 -6.38 3.35
N ARG A 147 10.15 -6.37 2.85
CA ARG A 147 9.75 -5.72 1.61
C ARG A 147 8.86 -4.53 1.92
N MET A 148 8.86 -3.54 1.06
CA MET A 148 8.16 -2.29 1.29
C MET A 148 6.64 -2.50 1.35
N PRO A 149 5.99 -2.25 2.51
CA PRO A 149 4.54 -2.38 2.63
C PRO A 149 3.83 -1.15 2.08
N PHE A 150 2.55 -1.30 1.82
CA PHE A 150 1.66 -0.17 1.56
C PHE A 150 1.57 0.77 2.75
N ARG A 151 1.23 2.04 2.48
CA ARG A 151 0.97 3.10 3.47
C ARG A 151 2.19 3.69 4.16
N LEU A 152 3.39 3.34 3.79
CA LEU A 152 4.55 4.15 4.16
C LEU A 152 4.55 5.43 3.33
N CYS A 153 4.82 6.58 3.99
CA CYS A 153 4.75 7.90 3.34
C CYS A 153 5.69 8.03 2.13
N ASN A 154 6.86 7.41 2.18
CA ASN A 154 7.86 7.47 1.12
C ASN A 154 7.75 6.33 0.09
N ALA A 155 6.80 5.40 0.26
CA ALA A 155 6.64 4.28 -0.66
C ALA A 155 6.34 4.72 -2.09
N PRO A 156 5.44 5.68 -2.36
CA PRO A 156 5.18 6.15 -3.72
C PRO A 156 6.41 6.77 -4.38
N ALA A 157 7.13 7.63 -3.66
CA ALA A 157 8.33 8.29 -4.16
C ALA A 157 9.46 7.29 -4.47
N THR A 158 9.70 6.34 -3.56
CA THR A 158 10.70 5.28 -3.75
C THR A 158 10.35 4.39 -4.93
N PHE A 159 9.08 3.99 -5.06
CA PHE A 159 8.61 3.18 -6.17
C PHE A 159 8.76 3.91 -7.50
N GLN A 160 8.35 5.17 -7.57
CA GLN A 160 8.48 6.00 -8.77
C GLN A 160 9.95 6.12 -9.22
N ARG A 161 10.86 6.38 -8.27
CA ARG A 161 12.30 6.47 -8.57
C ARG A 161 12.83 5.14 -9.12
N CYS A 162 12.48 4.03 -8.48
CA CYS A 162 12.89 2.70 -8.92
C CYS A 162 12.36 2.38 -10.33
N MET A 163 11.12 2.72 -10.61
CA MET A 163 10.53 2.49 -11.94
C MET A 163 11.16 3.39 -13.00
N MET A 164 11.43 4.64 -12.68
CA MET A 164 12.14 5.53 -13.61
C MET A 164 13.54 5.01 -13.94
N GLU A 165 14.24 4.47 -12.96
CA GLU A 165 15.58 3.88 -13.16
C GLU A 165 15.52 2.64 -14.06
N ILE A 166 14.59 1.71 -13.78
CA ILE A 166 14.44 0.48 -14.55
C ILE A 166 14.01 0.78 -15.99
N PHE A 167 13.05 1.67 -16.17
CA PHE A 167 12.45 1.93 -17.47
C PHE A 167 13.08 3.10 -18.24
N LEU A 168 14.06 3.79 -17.66
CA LEU A 168 14.70 4.93 -18.30
C LEU A 168 15.26 4.58 -19.69
N THR A 169 15.80 3.38 -19.84
CA THR A 169 16.34 2.86 -21.11
C THR A 169 15.25 2.61 -22.14
N PHE A 170 14.10 2.09 -21.72
CA PHE A 170 12.94 1.83 -22.58
C PHE A 170 12.19 3.11 -22.93
N VAL A 171 12.05 4.03 -21.98
CA VAL A 171 11.36 5.32 -22.16
C VAL A 171 12.00 6.15 -23.27
N LYS A 172 13.34 6.15 -23.34
CA LYS A 172 14.06 6.91 -24.37
C LYS A 172 13.85 6.38 -25.79
N ARG A 173 13.48 5.12 -25.95
CA ARG A 173 13.48 4.47 -27.27
C ARG A 173 12.09 4.18 -27.86
N PHE A 174 11.08 3.84 -27.07
CA PHE A 174 9.84 3.26 -27.60
C PHE A 174 8.53 3.71 -26.93
N VAL A 175 8.53 4.29 -25.74
CA VAL A 175 7.29 4.46 -24.99
C VAL A 175 7.36 5.69 -24.08
N ARG A 176 6.28 6.48 -24.03
CA ARG A 176 6.09 7.51 -23.02
C ARG A 176 5.34 6.90 -21.84
N PHE A 177 6.02 6.74 -20.71
CA PHE A 177 5.43 6.21 -19.49
C PHE A 177 4.80 7.30 -18.66
N SER A 178 3.62 7.01 -18.15
CA SER A 178 3.02 7.77 -17.06
C SER A 178 2.62 6.83 -15.93
N TRP A 179 3.08 7.12 -14.72
CA TRP A 179 2.76 6.34 -13.53
C TRP A 179 1.68 7.05 -12.73
N THR A 180 0.59 6.37 -12.47
CA THR A 180 -0.42 6.85 -11.53
C THR A 180 -0.48 5.95 -10.32
N THR A 181 -0.36 6.51 -9.13
CA THR A 181 -0.86 5.90 -7.91
C THR A 181 -2.30 6.33 -7.77
N PHE A 182 -3.22 5.54 -8.31
CA PHE A 182 -4.64 5.78 -8.04
C PHE A 182 -4.94 5.61 -6.54
N PRO A 183 -6.01 6.25 -6.02
CA PRO A 183 -6.45 6.07 -4.63
C PRO A 183 -6.72 4.61 -4.25
N SER A 184 -6.82 3.70 -5.22
CA SER A 184 -6.99 2.25 -5.04
C SER A 184 -5.71 1.48 -4.69
N MET A 185 -4.58 2.16 -4.47
CA MET A 185 -3.32 1.58 -3.98
C MET A 185 -2.60 0.61 -4.93
N VAL A 186 -2.86 0.66 -6.22
CA VAL A 186 -2.16 -0.18 -7.18
C VAL A 186 -1.28 0.70 -8.07
N PRO A 187 0.03 0.42 -8.18
CA PRO A 187 0.87 1.11 -9.13
C PRO A 187 0.48 0.67 -10.54
N LEU A 188 -0.11 1.58 -11.28
CA LEU A 188 -0.54 1.36 -12.66
C LEU A 188 0.48 1.98 -13.62
N LEU A 189 0.99 1.19 -14.55
CA LEU A 189 1.80 1.64 -15.67
C LEU A 189 0.88 1.93 -16.85
N MET A 190 0.92 3.15 -17.36
CA MET A 190 0.21 3.55 -18.55
C MET A 190 1.22 3.71 -19.69
N ILE A 191 1.03 2.96 -20.77
CA ILE A 191 1.82 3.00 -21.99
C ILE A 191 0.93 3.55 -23.10
N ALA A 192 1.41 4.53 -23.82
CA ALA A 192 0.72 5.13 -24.97
C ALA A 192 1.59 5.07 -26.22
#